data_cdd80cf59f46487e1a52e727833fa286
#
_entry.id   cdd80cf59f46487e1a52e727833fa286
#
_cell.length_a   1.000
_cell.length_b   1.000
_cell.length_c   1.000
_cell.angle_alpha   90.00
_cell.angle_beta   90.00
_cell.angle_gamma   90.00
#
_symmetry.space_group_name_H-M   'P 1'
#
loop_
_entity.id
_entity.type
_entity.pdbx_description
1 polymer ?
#
loop_
_entity_poly.entity_id
_entity_poly.type
_entity_poly.pdbx_seq_one_letter_code
_entity_poly.pdbx_strand_id
1 'polypeptide(L)'
;EVQNEIQFVMDREQDMGLGHGYAGQGGASLRVTHNDTKLNNIMIDDKTGQAICIIDLDTVMPGLSIFDFGDSIRFGANTAEEDETDLTKVIPVRSSL
;
A
#
# COMPACT_ATOMS: atom_id res chain seq x y z
N GLU A 1 1.64 22.98 10.83
CA GLU A 1 1.78 22.84 9.36
C GLU A 1 1.05 21.60 8.84
N VAL A 2 0.86 20.55 9.65
CA VAL A 2 0.19 19.28 9.30
C VAL A 2 -1.14 19.07 10.01
N GLN A 3 -1.79 20.14 10.46
CA GLN A 3 -3.04 20.03 11.24
C GLN A 3 -4.21 19.48 10.42
N ASN A 4 -4.26 19.82 9.13
CA ASN A 4 -5.30 19.32 8.24
C ASN A 4 -5.15 17.83 7.97
N GLU A 5 -3.90 17.35 7.85
CA GLU A 5 -3.58 15.93 7.66
C GLU A 5 -3.91 15.13 8.91
N ILE A 6 -3.59 15.66 10.09
CA ILE A 6 -3.96 15.06 11.37
C ILE A 6 -5.49 14.97 11.48
N GLN A 7 -6.20 16.06 11.20
CA GLN A 7 -7.66 16.07 11.26
C GLN A 7 -8.27 15.10 10.26
N PHE A 8 -7.72 15.02 9.05
CA PHE A 8 -8.14 14.06 8.03
C PHE A 8 -8.07 12.61 8.54
N VAL A 9 -6.99 12.24 9.25
CA VAL A 9 -6.83 10.90 9.84
C VAL A 9 -7.81 10.69 10.98
N MET A 10 -7.95 11.66 11.88
CA MET A 10 -8.87 11.59 13.02
C MET A 10 -10.32 11.42 12.57
N ASP A 11 -10.75 12.14 11.54
CA ASP A 11 -12.12 12.04 10.99
C ASP A 11 -12.43 10.65 10.40
N ARG A 12 -11.39 9.85 10.11
CA ARG A 12 -11.50 8.50 9.53
C ARG A 12 -11.10 7.38 10.48
N GLU A 13 -10.97 7.67 11.76
CA GLU A 13 -10.63 6.65 12.77
C GLU A 13 -11.56 5.43 12.70
N GLN A 14 -12.86 5.66 12.45
CA GLN A 14 -13.85 4.59 12.34
C GLN A 14 -13.62 3.70 11.11
N ASP A 15 -13.03 4.23 10.05
CA ASP A 15 -12.76 3.49 8.81
C ASP A 15 -11.59 2.52 8.96
N MET A 16 -10.67 2.77 9.90
CA MET A 16 -9.47 1.95 10.11
C MET A 16 -9.77 0.51 10.51
N GLY A 17 -10.89 0.28 11.17
CA GLY A 17 -11.33 -1.07 11.59
C GLY A 17 -12.14 -1.84 10.54
N LEU A 18 -12.53 -1.23 9.43
CA LEU A 18 -13.48 -1.82 8.49
C LEU A 18 -12.97 -3.13 7.88
N GLY A 19 -11.69 -3.21 7.50
CA GLY A 19 -11.09 -4.42 6.95
C GLY A 19 -11.17 -5.61 7.89
N HIS A 20 -10.84 -5.41 9.16
CA HIS A 20 -10.92 -6.44 10.20
C HIS A 20 -12.37 -6.80 10.55
N GLY A 21 -13.26 -5.81 10.63
CA GLY A 21 -14.68 -6.04 10.84
C GLY A 21 -15.31 -6.87 9.72
N TYR A 22 -14.93 -6.61 8.49
CA TYR A 22 -15.42 -7.35 7.32
C TYR A 22 -14.96 -8.83 7.33
N ALA A 23 -13.71 -9.08 7.73
CA ALA A 23 -13.20 -10.45 7.93
C ALA A 23 -13.95 -11.19 9.05
N GLY A 24 -14.20 -10.53 10.18
CA GLY A 24 -14.93 -11.10 11.31
C GLY A 24 -16.38 -11.48 10.99
N GLN A 25 -16.99 -10.88 9.97
CA GLN A 25 -18.32 -11.20 9.50
C GLN A 25 -18.34 -12.25 8.36
N GLY A 26 -17.21 -12.89 8.08
CA GLY A 26 -17.09 -13.88 6.99
C GLY A 26 -17.01 -13.26 5.59
N GLY A 27 -16.86 -11.95 5.47
CA GLY A 27 -16.77 -11.24 4.20
C GLY A 27 -15.43 -11.34 3.50
N ALA A 28 -14.35 -11.68 4.23
CA ALA A 28 -13.02 -11.88 3.67
C ALA A 28 -12.28 -13.01 4.38
N SER A 29 -11.64 -13.87 3.60
CA SER A 29 -10.80 -14.95 4.12
C SER A 29 -9.34 -14.53 4.23
N LEU A 30 -8.64 -15.05 5.24
CA LEU A 30 -7.20 -14.88 5.34
C LEU A 30 -6.50 -15.51 4.12
N ARG A 31 -5.50 -14.85 3.64
CA ARG A 31 -4.59 -15.27 2.58
C ARG A 31 -3.15 -15.15 3.05
N VAL A 32 -2.23 -15.64 2.28
CA VAL A 32 -0.83 -15.26 2.45
C VAL A 32 -0.67 -13.86 1.89
N THR A 33 -0.24 -12.92 2.72
CA THR A 33 -0.02 -11.51 2.34
C THR A 33 1.45 -11.17 2.46
N HIS A 34 1.92 -10.29 1.62
CA HIS A 34 3.31 -9.80 1.63
C HIS A 34 3.49 -8.70 2.69
N ASN A 35 2.53 -7.80 2.79
CA ASN A 35 2.47 -6.65 3.72
C ASN A 35 3.54 -5.54 3.49
N ASP A 36 4.29 -5.63 2.39
CA ASP A 36 5.20 -4.57 1.92
C ASP A 36 5.29 -4.64 0.37
N THR A 37 4.16 -4.37 -0.28
CA THR A 37 3.96 -4.58 -1.72
C THR A 37 4.42 -3.39 -2.57
N LYS A 38 5.58 -2.84 -2.25
CA LYS A 38 6.20 -1.77 -3.04
C LYS A 38 6.95 -2.31 -4.25
N LEU A 39 7.10 -1.50 -5.30
CA LEU A 39 7.80 -1.89 -6.54
C LEU A 39 9.26 -2.28 -6.29
N ASN A 40 9.90 -1.71 -5.28
CA ASN A 40 11.28 -2.01 -4.91
C ASN A 40 11.48 -3.47 -4.48
N ASN A 41 10.40 -4.16 -4.11
CA ASN A 41 10.40 -5.57 -3.72
C ASN A 41 10.13 -6.52 -4.91
N ILE A 42 10.15 -6.00 -6.14
CA ILE A 42 10.02 -6.79 -7.36
C ILE A 42 11.33 -6.72 -8.14
N MET A 43 11.96 -7.86 -8.36
CA MET A 43 13.10 -7.96 -9.27
C MET A 43 12.63 -8.02 -10.72
N ILE A 44 13.22 -7.18 -11.56
CA ILE A 44 12.90 -7.08 -12.97
C ILE A 44 14.16 -7.44 -13.76
N ASP A 45 14.00 -8.24 -14.80
CA ASP A 45 15.07 -8.57 -15.75
C ASP A 45 15.38 -7.35 -16.63
N ASP A 46 16.62 -6.87 -16.57
CA ASP A 46 17.05 -5.66 -17.27
C ASP A 46 16.96 -5.76 -18.80
N LYS A 47 16.94 -6.99 -19.35
CA LYS A 47 16.90 -7.20 -20.81
C LYS A 47 15.49 -7.33 -21.34
N THR A 48 14.62 -7.97 -20.58
CA THR A 48 13.26 -8.29 -21.01
C THR A 48 12.20 -7.37 -20.43
N GLY A 49 12.52 -6.66 -19.33
CA GLY A 49 11.57 -5.85 -18.57
C GLY A 49 10.51 -6.68 -17.83
N GLN A 50 10.71 -7.99 -17.72
CA GLN A 50 9.74 -8.86 -17.03
C GLN A 50 10.10 -9.04 -15.57
N ALA A 51 9.07 -9.16 -14.73
CA ALA A 51 9.24 -9.52 -13.33
C ALA A 51 9.79 -10.95 -13.20
N ILE A 52 10.85 -11.10 -12.39
CA ILE A 52 11.51 -12.38 -12.12
C ILE A 52 10.98 -13.00 -10.82
N CYS A 53 11.01 -12.22 -9.75
CA CYS A 53 10.57 -12.69 -8.43
C CYS A 53 10.21 -11.51 -7.51
N ILE A 54 9.56 -11.85 -6.40
CA ILE A 54 9.28 -10.94 -5.29
C ILE A 54 10.29 -11.24 -4.19
N ILE A 55 10.83 -10.20 -3.57
CA ILE A 55 11.83 -10.26 -2.50
C ILE A 55 11.32 -9.59 -1.23
N ASP A 56 12.15 -9.58 -0.18
CA ASP A 56 11.85 -8.97 1.13
C ASP A 56 10.61 -9.62 1.79
N LEU A 57 10.74 -10.92 2.07
CA LEU A 57 9.64 -11.76 2.54
C LEU A 57 9.48 -11.75 4.08
N ASP A 58 10.15 -10.85 4.79
CA ASP A 58 10.17 -10.81 6.25
C ASP A 58 8.79 -10.52 6.86
N THR A 59 7.94 -9.84 6.11
CA THR A 59 6.59 -9.43 6.52
C THR A 59 5.49 -10.40 6.05
N VAL A 60 5.87 -11.48 5.37
CA VAL A 60 4.89 -12.47 4.85
C VAL A 60 4.21 -13.20 6.01
N MET A 61 2.88 -13.09 6.07
CA MET A 61 2.07 -13.71 7.10
C MET A 61 0.61 -13.87 6.64
N PRO A 62 -0.22 -14.65 7.37
CA PRO A 62 -1.66 -14.65 7.12
C PRO A 62 -2.27 -13.27 7.35
N GLY A 63 -2.99 -12.75 6.35
CA GLY A 63 -3.60 -11.44 6.40
C GLY A 63 -4.75 -11.30 5.40
N LEU A 64 -5.28 -10.09 5.29
CA LEU A 64 -6.31 -9.75 4.32
C LEU A 64 -5.64 -9.23 3.05
N SER A 65 -5.92 -9.83 1.91
CA SER A 65 -5.36 -9.42 0.61
C SER A 65 -5.64 -7.96 0.25
N ILE A 66 -6.66 -7.35 0.85
CA ILE A 66 -6.97 -5.93 0.67
C ILE A 66 -5.84 -5.03 1.20
N PHE A 67 -5.04 -5.49 2.17
CA PHE A 67 -3.91 -4.72 2.68
C PHE A 67 -2.77 -4.66 1.66
N ASP A 68 -2.44 -5.77 1.01
CA ASP A 68 -1.46 -5.79 -0.09
C ASP A 68 -1.92 -4.92 -1.25
N PHE A 69 -3.21 -5.00 -1.60
CA PHE A 69 -3.78 -4.15 -2.63
C PHE A 69 -3.69 -2.66 -2.27
N GLY A 70 -4.09 -2.30 -1.06
CA GLY A 70 -4.04 -0.91 -0.59
C GLY A 70 -2.61 -0.36 -0.55
N ASP A 71 -1.65 -1.17 -0.10
CA ASP A 71 -0.25 -0.78 -0.02
C ASP A 71 0.37 -0.60 -1.41
N SER A 72 0.11 -1.51 -2.35
CA SER A 72 0.58 -1.37 -3.74
C SER A 72 0.01 -0.15 -4.45
N ILE A 73 -1.26 0.23 -4.17
CA ILE A 73 -1.85 1.47 -4.69
C ILE A 73 -1.19 2.69 -4.03
N ARG A 74 -1.00 2.67 -2.72
CA ARG A 74 -0.33 3.76 -1.98
C ARG A 74 1.05 4.06 -2.57
N PHE A 75 1.85 3.03 -2.79
CA PHE A 75 3.18 3.16 -3.37
C PHE A 75 3.12 3.58 -4.85
N GLY A 76 2.36 2.87 -5.67
CA GLY A 76 2.31 3.09 -7.11
C GLY A 76 1.59 4.38 -7.54
N ALA A 77 0.75 4.95 -6.68
CA ALA A 77 0.03 6.19 -6.95
C ALA A 77 0.78 7.46 -6.48
N ASN A 78 2.00 7.31 -5.98
CA ASN A 78 2.85 8.41 -5.54
C ASN A 78 4.02 8.59 -6.49
N THR A 79 4.35 9.84 -6.81
CA THR A 79 5.49 10.21 -7.67
C THR A 79 6.77 10.52 -6.89
N ALA A 80 6.67 10.68 -5.58
CA ALA A 80 7.80 10.97 -4.71
C ALA A 80 8.46 9.70 -4.18
N GLU A 81 9.70 9.83 -3.73
CA GLU A 81 10.38 8.78 -2.95
C GLU A 81 9.64 8.54 -1.62
N GLU A 82 9.80 7.34 -1.06
CA GLU A 82 9.07 6.91 0.13
C GLU A 82 9.38 7.78 1.37
N ASP A 83 10.59 8.31 1.45
CA ASP A 83 11.10 9.15 2.53
C ASP A 83 11.19 10.64 2.17
N GLU A 84 10.48 11.09 1.11
CA GLU A 84 10.47 12.50 0.70
C GLU A 84 9.87 13.38 1.80
N THR A 85 10.64 14.32 2.26
CA THR A 85 10.25 15.26 3.33
C THR A 85 9.61 16.54 2.80
N ASP A 86 9.80 16.85 1.52
CA ASP A 86 9.19 18.00 0.86
C ASP A 86 7.80 17.64 0.33
N LEU A 87 6.77 17.97 1.09
CA LEU A 87 5.38 17.66 0.75
C LEU A 87 4.92 18.27 -0.59
N THR A 88 5.61 19.29 -1.11
CA THR A 88 5.27 19.87 -2.41
C THR A 88 5.61 18.95 -3.58
N LYS A 89 6.48 17.96 -3.37
CA LYS A 89 6.86 16.96 -4.37
C LYS A 89 6.00 15.69 -4.31
N VAL A 90 5.25 15.51 -3.22
CA VAL A 90 4.34 14.36 -3.05
C VAL A 90 3.08 14.63 -3.87
N ILE A 91 3.11 14.26 -5.14
CA ILE A 91 2.01 14.48 -6.08
C ILE A 91 1.37 13.13 -6.39
N PRO A 92 0.06 12.95 -6.09
CA PRO A 92 -0.63 11.73 -6.50
C PRO A 92 -0.66 11.63 -8.03
N VAL A 93 -0.35 10.46 -8.56
CA VAL A 93 -0.50 10.16 -9.98
C VAL A 93 -1.97 10.31 -10.36
N ARG A 94 -2.30 11.34 -11.12
CA ARG A 94 -3.64 11.48 -11.69
C ARG A 94 -3.78 10.45 -12.81
N SER A 95 -4.58 9.42 -12.59
CA SER A 95 -5.05 8.59 -13.70
C SER A 95 -5.90 9.47 -14.62
N SER A 96 -5.44 9.70 -15.83
CA SER A 96 -6.29 10.21 -16.92
C SER A 96 -7.19 9.04 -17.35
N LEU A 97 -8.26 8.82 -16.63
CA LEU A 97 -9.39 8.01 -17.08
C LEU A 97 -10.36 8.88 -17.85
#